data_a8dd9061d8e137234dd6b5e615e9994e
#
_entry.id   a8dd9061d8e137234dd6b5e615e9994e
#
_cell.length_a   1.000
_cell.length_b   1.000
_cell.length_c   1.000
_cell.angle_alpha   90.00
_cell.angle_beta   90.00
_cell.angle_gamma   90.00
#
_symmetry.space_group_name_H-M   'P 1'
#
loop_
_entity.id
_entity.type
_entity.pdbx_description
1 polymer ?
#
loop_
_entity_poly.entity_id
_entity_poly.type
_entity_poly.pdbx_seq_one_letter_code
_entity_poly.pdbx_strand_id
1 'polypeptide(L)'
;MSEARYALGVDLGTTNCALSYVDLAAGEGDAGRQQTLWVAQLTGPGAVEERSLLPSFLYLPHPDEMAPGDLVLPWGAQPDFVVGELARERGAQTPIRLVSSAKSWLCHAGVDRRAAILPQEAPEEVAHCSPLDASMRYLEHLRDAWNHGHPDAPLGDQELTITIPASFDPAARELTAEAARAAGYERVTVLEEPQAALYSWIQSSEGAWREQVQVGDIILVVD
;
A
#
# COMPACT_ATOMS: atom_id res chain seq x y z
N MET A 1 16.58 0.88 21.44
CA MET A 1 15.53 0.92 20.40
C MET A 1 14.49 1.90 20.91
N SER A 2 14.16 2.96 20.18
CA SER A 2 13.07 3.85 20.56
C SER A 2 11.76 3.06 20.54
N GLU A 3 10.91 3.32 21.50
CA GLU A 3 9.55 2.79 21.54
C GLU A 3 8.79 3.43 20.37
N ALA A 4 8.02 2.64 19.59
CA ALA A 4 7.25 3.17 18.48
C ALA A 4 6.19 4.15 19.00
N ARG A 5 6.06 5.29 18.35
CA ARG A 5 5.03 6.28 18.69
C ARG A 5 3.68 5.93 18.07
N TYR A 6 3.69 5.32 16.90
CA TYR A 6 2.48 5.00 16.16
C TYR A 6 2.40 3.50 15.86
N ALA A 7 1.18 2.98 15.88
CA ALA A 7 0.82 1.71 15.24
C ALA A 7 0.19 2.02 13.89
N LEU A 8 0.76 1.45 12.83
CA LEU A 8 0.34 1.69 11.45
C LEU A 8 -0.27 0.42 10.87
N GLY A 9 -1.36 0.58 10.12
CA GLY A 9 -1.97 -0.47 9.32
C GLY A 9 -1.93 -0.10 7.85
N VAL A 10 -1.41 -0.99 7.01
CA VAL A 10 -1.40 -0.83 5.55
C VAL A 10 -2.26 -1.91 4.93
N ASP A 11 -3.24 -1.49 4.15
CA ASP A 11 -3.92 -2.36 3.20
C ASP A 11 -3.25 -2.20 1.82
N LEU A 12 -2.53 -3.23 1.42
CA LEU A 12 -1.95 -3.32 0.08
C LEU A 12 -2.97 -3.98 -0.85
N GLY A 13 -4.02 -3.25 -1.21
CA GLY A 13 -5.15 -3.77 -1.97
C GLY A 13 -4.87 -3.97 -3.46
N THR A 14 -5.69 -4.78 -4.13
CA THR A 14 -5.59 -5.04 -5.59
C THR A 14 -5.91 -3.79 -6.40
N THR A 15 -6.86 -2.98 -5.93
CA THR A 15 -7.34 -1.78 -6.63
C THR A 15 -6.81 -0.49 -6.00
N ASN A 16 -6.74 -0.44 -4.68
CA ASN A 16 -6.26 0.72 -3.93
C ASN A 16 -5.44 0.27 -2.74
N CYS A 17 -4.43 1.05 -2.37
CA CYS A 17 -3.73 0.95 -1.10
C CYS A 17 -4.25 2.01 -0.15
N ALA A 18 -4.24 1.70 1.15
CA ALA A 18 -4.57 2.62 2.22
C ALA A 18 -3.59 2.48 3.39
N LEU A 19 -3.35 3.56 4.10
CA LEU A 19 -2.61 3.56 5.36
C LEU A 19 -3.46 4.22 6.45
N SER A 20 -3.60 3.53 7.55
CA SER A 20 -4.22 4.07 8.77
C SER A 20 -3.25 3.98 9.94
N TYR A 21 -3.49 4.79 10.97
CA TYR A 21 -2.60 4.83 12.13
C TYR A 21 -3.33 5.22 13.40
N VAL A 22 -2.70 4.88 14.54
CA VAL A 22 -3.10 5.30 15.89
C VAL A 22 -1.86 5.84 16.60
N ASP A 23 -1.98 6.99 17.27
CA ASP A 23 -0.92 7.52 18.15
C ASP A 23 -0.98 6.77 19.50
N LEU A 24 0.04 5.97 19.78
CA LEU A 24 0.15 5.16 20.99
C LEU A 24 0.41 6.00 22.26
N ALA A 25 0.92 7.23 22.09
CA ALA A 25 1.13 8.16 23.18
C ALA A 25 -0.15 8.93 23.58
N ALA A 26 -1.16 8.91 22.72
CA ALA A 26 -2.44 9.52 22.99
C ALA A 26 -3.23 8.64 23.98
N GLY A 27 -3.60 9.19 25.14
CA GLY A 27 -4.40 8.49 26.12
C GLY A 27 -5.80 8.06 25.61
N GLU A 28 -6.57 7.40 26.48
CA GLU A 28 -7.98 7.06 26.19
C GLU A 28 -8.78 8.33 25.84
N GLY A 29 -9.21 8.45 24.58
CA GLY A 29 -9.96 9.61 24.06
C GLY A 29 -9.87 9.72 22.55
N ASP A 30 -10.20 10.90 21.99
CA ASP A 30 -10.20 11.14 20.53
C ASP A 30 -8.83 10.92 19.86
N ALA A 31 -7.75 11.11 20.58
CA ALA A 31 -6.39 10.93 20.06
C ALA A 31 -6.01 9.43 19.91
N GLY A 32 -6.68 8.51 20.63
CA GLY A 32 -6.53 7.06 20.45
C GLY A 32 -7.39 6.49 19.31
N ARG A 33 -8.08 7.34 18.55
CA ARG A 33 -8.87 6.89 17.40
C ARG A 33 -7.99 6.64 16.20
N GLN A 34 -8.35 5.62 15.43
CA GLN A 34 -7.76 5.35 14.14
C GLN A 34 -7.95 6.54 13.19
N GLN A 35 -6.87 6.96 12.56
CA GLN A 35 -6.85 7.99 11.54
C GLN A 35 -6.41 7.40 10.21
N THR A 36 -6.87 7.96 9.10
CA THR A 36 -6.43 7.59 7.76
C THR A 36 -5.41 8.60 7.26
N LEU A 37 -4.29 8.13 6.73
CA LEU A 37 -3.32 8.99 6.06
C LEU A 37 -3.92 9.54 4.77
N TRP A 38 -3.84 10.85 4.59
CA TRP A 38 -4.09 11.49 3.31
C TRP A 38 -2.78 11.45 2.51
N VAL A 39 -2.79 10.66 1.44
CA VAL A 39 -1.59 10.37 0.64
C VAL A 39 -1.47 11.41 -0.45
N ALA A 40 -0.42 12.22 -0.39
CA ALA A 40 -0.07 13.12 -1.47
C ALA A 40 0.36 12.31 -2.69
N GLN A 41 -0.28 12.52 -3.83
CA GLN A 41 -0.03 11.82 -5.07
C GLN A 41 -0.26 12.72 -6.29
N LEU A 42 0.35 12.38 -7.40
CA LEU A 42 0.13 13.08 -8.65
C LEU A 42 -1.26 12.77 -9.20
N THR A 43 -2.02 13.81 -9.53
CA THR A 43 -3.33 13.75 -10.21
C THR A 43 -3.28 14.29 -11.63
N GLY A 44 -2.14 14.88 -12.01
CA GLY A 44 -1.79 15.37 -13.32
C GLY A 44 -0.31 15.71 -13.38
N PRO A 45 0.27 16.02 -14.55
CA PRO A 45 1.66 16.46 -14.66
C PRO A 45 1.92 17.70 -13.79
N GLY A 46 2.82 17.55 -12.79
CA GLY A 46 3.13 18.60 -11.80
C GLY A 46 1.99 18.97 -10.84
N ALA A 47 0.84 18.29 -10.91
CA ALA A 47 -0.30 18.53 -10.03
C ALA A 47 -0.36 17.46 -8.94
N VAL A 48 -0.25 17.89 -7.67
CA VAL A 48 -0.30 17.01 -6.49
C VAL A 48 -1.56 17.30 -5.68
N GLU A 49 -2.27 16.25 -5.31
CA GLU A 49 -3.40 16.31 -4.36
C GLU A 49 -3.26 15.22 -3.30
N GLU A 50 -3.88 15.44 -2.15
CA GLU A 50 -3.98 14.45 -1.09
C GLU A 50 -5.29 13.67 -1.23
N ARG A 51 -5.20 12.34 -1.13
CA ARG A 51 -6.32 11.41 -1.21
C ARG A 51 -6.24 10.39 -0.08
N SER A 52 -7.36 9.91 0.40
CA SER A 52 -7.41 8.85 1.43
C SER A 52 -7.04 7.46 0.90
N LEU A 53 -7.02 7.29 -0.42
CA LEU A 53 -6.63 6.06 -1.10
C LEU A 53 -5.56 6.35 -2.15
N LEU A 54 -4.62 5.43 -2.29
CA LEU A 54 -3.64 5.40 -3.36
C LEU A 54 -4.03 4.30 -4.35
N PRO A 55 -4.49 4.61 -5.57
CA PRO A 55 -4.78 3.59 -6.57
C PRO A 55 -3.58 2.67 -6.83
N SER A 56 -3.77 1.35 -6.80
CA SER A 56 -2.74 0.33 -6.98
C SER A 56 -2.37 0.17 -8.47
N PHE A 57 -1.98 1.29 -9.07
CA PHE A 57 -1.54 1.39 -10.45
C PHE A 57 -0.12 1.95 -10.51
N LEU A 58 0.68 1.38 -11.39
CA LEU A 58 2.03 1.85 -11.70
C LEU A 58 2.11 2.08 -13.21
N TYR A 59 2.56 3.24 -13.61
CA TYR A 59 2.77 3.59 -15.00
C TYR A 59 4.27 3.78 -15.28
N LEU A 60 4.75 3.18 -16.36
CA LEU A 60 6.14 3.21 -16.80
C LEU A 60 6.24 4.11 -18.04
N PRO A 61 6.42 5.44 -17.88
CA PRO A 61 6.41 6.38 -18.99
C PRO A 61 7.57 6.13 -19.96
N HIS A 62 7.39 6.55 -21.22
CA HIS A 62 8.52 6.67 -22.12
C HIS A 62 9.43 7.82 -21.66
N PRO A 63 10.76 7.74 -21.82
CA PRO A 63 11.68 8.80 -21.38
C PRO A 63 11.34 10.21 -21.88
N ASP A 64 10.74 10.32 -23.07
CA ASP A 64 10.36 11.58 -23.69
C ASP A 64 8.89 11.99 -23.41
N GLU A 65 8.16 11.24 -22.60
CA GLU A 65 6.71 11.46 -22.38
C GLU A 65 6.46 12.54 -21.32
N MET A 66 7.33 12.64 -20.32
CA MET A 66 7.16 13.54 -19.19
C MET A 66 8.18 14.68 -19.25
N ALA A 67 7.71 15.90 -19.05
CA ALA A 67 8.61 17.05 -18.97
C ALA A 67 9.31 17.11 -17.61
N PRO A 68 10.47 17.76 -17.51
CA PRO A 68 11.12 18.01 -16.22
C PRO A 68 10.17 18.70 -15.24
N GLY A 69 9.97 18.10 -14.07
CA GLY A 69 9.06 18.60 -13.04
C GLY A 69 7.67 17.98 -13.03
N ASP A 70 7.24 17.29 -14.10
CA ASP A 70 5.91 16.65 -14.16
C ASP A 70 5.69 15.57 -13.08
N LEU A 71 6.77 14.92 -12.64
CA LEU A 71 6.73 13.81 -11.69
C LEU A 71 7.27 14.21 -10.30
N VAL A 72 7.44 15.48 -10.02
CA VAL A 72 7.95 15.94 -8.71
C VAL A 72 6.89 15.76 -7.64
N LEU A 73 7.25 15.06 -6.58
CA LEU A 73 6.44 14.84 -5.38
C LEU A 73 6.87 15.77 -4.24
N PRO A 74 6.04 16.04 -3.23
CA PRO A 74 6.33 16.99 -2.16
C PRO A 74 7.62 16.73 -1.39
N TRP A 75 8.07 15.48 -1.34
CA TRP A 75 9.34 15.08 -0.71
C TRP A 75 10.56 15.15 -1.63
N GLY A 76 10.41 15.80 -2.79
CA GLY A 76 11.51 16.08 -3.72
C GLY A 76 11.92 14.92 -4.63
N ALA A 77 11.25 13.77 -4.54
CA ALA A 77 11.52 12.65 -5.45
C ALA A 77 10.99 12.97 -6.86
N GLN A 78 11.76 12.60 -7.86
CA GLN A 78 11.37 12.60 -9.27
C GLN A 78 11.67 11.21 -9.84
N PRO A 79 10.78 10.23 -9.59
CA PRO A 79 10.96 8.87 -10.08
C PRO A 79 10.79 8.80 -11.61
N ASP A 80 11.32 7.72 -12.20
CA ASP A 80 11.12 7.36 -13.60
C ASP A 80 9.82 6.56 -13.84
N PHE A 81 8.95 6.52 -12.84
CA PHE A 81 7.65 5.86 -12.86
C PHE A 81 6.61 6.70 -12.13
N VAL A 82 5.34 6.38 -12.30
CA VAL A 82 4.22 7.02 -11.61
C VAL A 82 3.41 5.99 -10.85
N VAL A 83 3.00 6.31 -9.63
CA VAL A 83 2.08 5.50 -8.81
C VAL A 83 0.79 6.30 -8.56
N GLY A 84 -0.33 5.60 -8.42
CA GLY A 84 -1.59 6.20 -7.98
C GLY A 84 -2.46 6.75 -9.11
N GLU A 85 -3.06 7.91 -8.87
CA GLU A 85 -4.11 8.48 -9.75
C GLU A 85 -3.60 8.80 -11.15
N LEU A 86 -2.46 9.51 -11.27
CA LEU A 86 -1.88 9.82 -12.57
C LEU A 86 -1.48 8.56 -13.34
N ALA A 87 -1.01 7.51 -12.64
CA ALA A 87 -0.71 6.22 -13.26
C ALA A 87 -1.98 5.59 -13.86
N ARG A 88 -3.10 5.63 -13.15
CA ARG A 88 -4.39 5.15 -13.62
C ARG A 88 -4.87 5.92 -14.85
N GLU A 89 -4.79 7.24 -14.80
CA GLU A 89 -5.22 8.11 -15.89
C GLU A 89 -4.37 7.91 -17.16
N ARG A 90 -3.04 7.92 -17.03
CA ARG A 90 -2.13 7.70 -18.15
C ARG A 90 -2.24 6.30 -18.72
N GLY A 91 -2.39 5.32 -17.85
CA GLY A 91 -2.59 3.93 -18.25
C GLY A 91 -3.89 3.69 -19.01
N ALA A 92 -4.94 4.44 -18.76
CA ALA A 92 -6.16 4.40 -19.56
C ALA A 92 -5.93 4.88 -21.00
N GLN A 93 -4.97 5.78 -21.20
CA GLN A 93 -4.58 6.31 -22.53
C GLN A 93 -3.54 5.41 -23.22
N THR A 94 -2.62 4.81 -22.45
CA THR A 94 -1.52 3.97 -22.96
C THR A 94 -1.41 2.66 -22.14
N PRO A 95 -2.35 1.71 -22.34
CA PRO A 95 -2.44 0.50 -21.51
C PRO A 95 -1.18 -0.37 -21.52
N ILE A 96 -0.41 -0.38 -22.60
CA ILE A 96 0.84 -1.17 -22.72
C ILE A 96 1.93 -0.74 -21.73
N ARG A 97 1.78 0.40 -21.04
CA ARG A 97 2.70 0.93 -20.03
C ARG A 97 2.12 0.88 -18.61
N LEU A 98 0.91 0.36 -18.48
CA LEU A 98 0.20 0.29 -17.20
C LEU A 98 0.39 -1.06 -16.52
N VAL A 99 0.94 -1.04 -15.32
CA VAL A 99 0.93 -2.16 -14.39
C VAL A 99 -0.30 -2.02 -13.50
N SER A 100 -1.18 -3.01 -13.55
CA SER A 100 -2.36 -3.13 -12.70
C SER A 100 -2.41 -4.51 -12.07
N SER A 101 -3.18 -4.65 -10.99
CA SER A 101 -3.39 -5.95 -10.33
C SER A 101 -2.10 -6.67 -9.90
N ALA A 102 -1.04 -5.92 -9.55
CA ALA A 102 0.25 -6.49 -9.15
C ALA A 102 0.11 -7.49 -7.99
N LYS A 103 -0.81 -7.23 -7.05
CA LYS A 103 -1.14 -8.15 -5.94
C LYS A 103 -1.63 -9.51 -6.44
N SER A 104 -2.46 -9.55 -7.49
CA SER A 104 -2.93 -10.80 -8.09
C SER A 104 -1.78 -11.57 -8.75
N TRP A 105 -0.87 -10.87 -9.41
CA TRP A 105 0.33 -11.46 -9.99
C TRP A 105 1.30 -11.95 -8.91
N LEU A 106 1.40 -11.24 -7.77
CA LEU A 106 2.23 -11.64 -6.65
C LEU A 106 1.78 -12.98 -6.03
N CYS A 107 0.51 -13.37 -6.15
CA CYS A 107 0.00 -14.67 -5.69
C CYS A 107 -0.13 -15.72 -6.81
N HIS A 108 0.17 -15.39 -8.08
CA HIS A 108 0.02 -16.30 -9.20
C HIS A 108 1.15 -17.34 -9.21
N ALA A 109 0.83 -18.61 -8.90
CA ALA A 109 1.84 -19.67 -8.77
C ALA A 109 2.47 -20.08 -10.11
N GLY A 110 1.86 -19.75 -11.25
CA GLY A 110 2.32 -20.14 -12.59
C GLY A 110 3.38 -19.22 -13.20
N VAL A 111 3.84 -18.17 -12.49
CA VAL A 111 4.79 -17.18 -13.00
C VAL A 111 5.96 -17.00 -12.05
N ASP A 112 7.09 -16.53 -12.57
CA ASP A 112 8.17 -16.02 -11.74
C ASP A 112 7.80 -14.61 -11.24
N ARG A 113 7.42 -14.53 -9.98
CA ARG A 113 6.95 -13.31 -9.31
C ARG A 113 8.04 -12.25 -9.13
N ARG A 114 9.31 -12.61 -9.39
CA ARG A 114 10.49 -11.73 -9.35
C ARG A 114 10.95 -11.31 -10.73
N ALA A 115 10.46 -11.97 -11.79
CA ALA A 115 10.78 -11.59 -13.15
C ALA A 115 9.98 -10.35 -13.60
N ALA A 116 10.58 -9.54 -14.45
CA ALA A 116 9.97 -8.34 -15.02
C ALA A 116 8.92 -8.73 -16.09
N ILE A 117 7.74 -9.14 -15.64
CA ILE A 117 6.64 -9.65 -16.48
C ILE A 117 5.49 -8.65 -16.66
N LEU A 118 5.53 -7.51 -16.00
CA LEU A 118 4.44 -6.52 -16.03
C LEU A 118 4.90 -5.21 -16.70
N PRO A 119 4.07 -4.63 -17.57
CA PRO A 119 2.76 -5.06 -18.06
C PRO A 119 2.85 -6.33 -18.92
N GLN A 120 1.95 -7.29 -18.73
CA GLN A 120 2.07 -8.63 -19.34
C GLN A 120 2.03 -8.64 -20.88
N GLU A 121 1.21 -7.79 -21.47
CA GLU A 121 1.00 -7.75 -22.95
C GLU A 121 1.84 -6.66 -23.63
N ALA A 122 2.79 -6.08 -22.90
CA ALA A 122 3.65 -5.04 -23.44
C ALA A 122 4.73 -5.64 -24.36
N PRO A 123 5.09 -4.96 -25.48
CA PRO A 123 6.23 -5.35 -26.29
C PRO A 123 7.55 -5.28 -25.49
N GLU A 124 8.57 -6.05 -25.93
CA GLU A 124 9.87 -6.13 -25.24
C GLU A 124 10.59 -4.79 -25.10
N GLU A 125 10.37 -3.85 -26.01
CA GLU A 125 10.92 -2.50 -25.96
C GLU A 125 10.28 -1.58 -24.91
N VAL A 126 9.15 -1.98 -24.33
CA VAL A 126 8.51 -1.27 -23.22
C VAL A 126 9.15 -1.69 -21.91
N ALA A 127 9.36 -0.72 -21.02
CA ALA A 127 9.86 -1.04 -19.68
C ALA A 127 8.92 -1.98 -18.94
N HIS A 128 9.50 -2.98 -18.27
CA HIS A 128 8.80 -3.95 -17.46
C HIS A 128 9.29 -3.92 -16.00
N CYS A 129 8.44 -4.36 -15.09
CA CYS A 129 8.82 -4.62 -13.69
C CYS A 129 8.24 -5.96 -13.21
N SER A 130 8.72 -6.43 -12.07
CA SER A 130 8.15 -7.61 -11.43
C SER A 130 6.91 -7.26 -10.58
N PRO A 131 6.03 -8.23 -10.27
CA PRO A 131 4.99 -8.06 -9.27
C PRO A 131 5.53 -7.61 -7.91
N LEU A 132 6.71 -8.10 -7.53
CA LEU A 132 7.41 -7.71 -6.30
C LEU A 132 7.81 -6.24 -6.35
N ASP A 133 8.45 -5.77 -7.45
CA ASP A 133 8.86 -4.38 -7.62
C ASP A 133 7.66 -3.43 -7.60
N ALA A 134 6.57 -3.79 -8.29
CA ALA A 134 5.36 -2.97 -8.28
C ALA A 134 4.79 -2.81 -6.86
N SER A 135 4.73 -3.89 -6.09
CA SER A 135 4.28 -3.87 -4.70
C SER A 135 5.21 -3.03 -3.82
N MET A 136 6.51 -3.14 -4.01
CA MET A 136 7.50 -2.32 -3.30
C MET A 136 7.30 -0.83 -3.59
N ARG A 137 7.08 -0.43 -4.85
CA ARG A 137 6.87 0.97 -5.24
C ARG A 137 5.61 1.59 -4.64
N TYR A 138 4.53 0.81 -4.47
CA TYR A 138 3.35 1.29 -3.74
C TYR A 138 3.67 1.55 -2.27
N LEU A 139 4.40 0.65 -1.64
CA LEU A 139 4.82 0.80 -0.25
C LEU A 139 5.80 1.95 -0.05
N GLU A 140 6.78 2.12 -0.96
CA GLU A 140 7.69 3.28 -0.95
C GLU A 140 6.92 4.60 -1.01
N HIS A 141 5.92 4.70 -1.87
CA HIS A 141 5.10 5.91 -1.98
C HIS A 141 4.35 6.20 -0.67
N LEU A 142 3.76 5.19 -0.03
CA LEU A 142 3.09 5.35 1.27
C LEU A 142 4.08 5.75 2.38
N ARG A 143 5.28 5.14 2.40
CA ARG A 143 6.36 5.51 3.34
C ARG A 143 6.76 6.97 3.17
N ASP A 144 6.99 7.39 1.95
CA ASP A 144 7.48 8.73 1.67
C ASP A 144 6.42 9.79 1.97
N ALA A 145 5.15 9.50 1.67
CA ALA A 145 4.02 10.35 2.07
C ALA A 145 3.90 10.46 3.60
N TRP A 146 4.04 9.32 4.31
CA TRP A 146 4.07 9.32 5.77
C TRP A 146 5.23 10.16 6.32
N ASN A 147 6.46 9.90 5.87
CA ASN A 147 7.65 10.58 6.35
C ASN A 147 7.62 12.09 6.07
N HIS A 148 7.01 12.50 4.96
CA HIS A 148 6.81 13.91 4.64
C HIS A 148 5.87 14.59 5.66
N GLY A 149 4.78 13.93 6.04
CA GLY A 149 3.82 14.44 7.03
C GLY A 149 4.28 14.28 8.49
N HIS A 150 5.19 13.34 8.76
CA HIS A 150 5.64 12.98 10.12
C HIS A 150 7.17 12.92 10.21
N PRO A 151 7.89 14.05 10.00
CA PRO A 151 9.35 14.05 9.93
C PRO A 151 10.05 13.61 11.24
N ASP A 152 9.37 13.78 12.38
CA ASP A 152 9.89 13.40 13.71
C ASP A 152 9.56 11.93 14.08
N ALA A 153 8.83 11.22 13.22
CA ALA A 153 8.42 9.84 13.46
C ALA A 153 8.47 9.01 12.16
N PRO A 154 9.68 8.76 11.62
CA PRO A 154 9.84 8.00 10.39
C PRO A 154 9.13 6.66 10.43
N LEU A 155 8.57 6.23 9.30
CA LEU A 155 7.76 5.01 9.21
C LEU A 155 8.55 3.76 9.64
N GLY A 156 9.83 3.66 9.28
CA GLY A 156 10.68 2.53 9.63
C GLY A 156 10.84 2.31 11.15
N ASP A 157 10.63 3.33 11.96
CA ASP A 157 10.71 3.25 13.43
C ASP A 157 9.39 2.82 14.09
N GLN A 158 8.30 2.75 13.32
CA GLN A 158 6.96 2.49 13.84
C GLN A 158 6.60 0.99 13.80
N GLU A 159 5.55 0.61 14.56
CA GLU A 159 4.95 -0.71 14.45
C GLU A 159 4.04 -0.77 13.23
N LEU A 160 4.26 -1.74 12.34
CA LEU A 160 3.51 -1.86 11.11
C LEU A 160 2.83 -3.22 10.97
N THR A 161 1.56 -3.18 10.59
CA THR A 161 0.80 -4.34 10.14
C THR A 161 0.40 -4.16 8.68
N ILE A 162 0.69 -5.16 7.83
CA ILE A 162 0.22 -5.20 6.44
C ILE A 162 -0.80 -6.30 6.29
N THR A 163 -1.95 -6.00 5.66
CA THR A 163 -2.98 -6.98 5.39
C THR A 163 -2.71 -7.76 4.12
N ILE A 164 -3.02 -9.05 4.16
CA ILE A 164 -2.94 -9.97 3.01
C ILE A 164 -4.20 -10.83 2.94
N PRO A 165 -4.62 -11.29 1.75
CA PRO A 165 -5.68 -12.27 1.62
C PRO A 165 -5.37 -13.58 2.36
N ALA A 166 -6.38 -14.20 2.97
CA ALA A 166 -6.24 -15.52 3.59
C ALA A 166 -5.84 -16.61 2.57
N SER A 167 -6.11 -16.38 1.29
CA SER A 167 -5.75 -17.28 0.18
C SER A 167 -4.29 -17.22 -0.25
N PHE A 168 -3.48 -16.27 0.27
CA PHE A 168 -2.07 -16.18 -0.08
C PHE A 168 -1.30 -17.43 0.36
N ASP A 169 -0.57 -18.02 -0.60
CA ASP A 169 0.38 -19.09 -0.30
C ASP A 169 1.58 -18.56 0.54
N PRO A 170 2.37 -19.43 1.17
CA PRO A 170 3.53 -19.01 1.94
C PRO A 170 4.53 -18.14 1.17
N ALA A 171 4.67 -18.38 -0.15
CA ALA A 171 5.56 -17.60 -1.00
C ALA A 171 5.04 -16.17 -1.23
N ALA A 172 3.74 -15.98 -1.49
CA ALA A 172 3.13 -14.67 -1.61
C ALA A 172 3.21 -13.87 -0.30
N ARG A 173 3.00 -14.55 0.84
CA ARG A 173 3.18 -13.95 2.18
C ARG A 173 4.61 -13.42 2.37
N GLU A 174 5.61 -14.25 2.07
CA GLU A 174 7.01 -13.87 2.21
C GLU A 174 7.40 -12.75 1.24
N LEU A 175 6.93 -12.80 -0.02
CA LEU A 175 7.17 -11.76 -1.00
C LEU A 175 6.56 -10.40 -0.59
N THR A 176 5.37 -10.42 0.03
CA THR A 176 4.77 -9.19 0.58
C THR A 176 5.62 -8.61 1.71
N ALA A 177 6.09 -9.46 2.63
CA ALA A 177 6.98 -9.03 3.71
C ALA A 177 8.34 -8.54 3.17
N GLU A 178 8.86 -9.18 2.11
CA GLU A 178 10.09 -8.75 1.43
C GLU A 178 9.93 -7.38 0.76
N ALA A 179 8.83 -7.16 0.02
CA ALA A 179 8.52 -5.86 -0.58
C ALA A 179 8.48 -4.77 0.48
N ALA A 180 7.87 -5.05 1.63
CA ALA A 180 7.80 -4.11 2.74
C ALA A 180 9.20 -3.82 3.32
N ARG A 181 10.00 -4.85 3.60
CA ARG A 181 11.37 -4.64 4.09
C ARG A 181 12.23 -3.86 3.09
N ALA A 182 12.13 -4.17 1.79
CA ALA A 182 12.82 -3.44 0.74
C ALA A 182 12.39 -1.99 0.64
N ALA A 183 11.11 -1.70 0.91
CA ALA A 183 10.56 -0.35 0.99
C ALA A 183 10.90 0.37 2.31
N GLY A 184 11.70 -0.22 3.22
CA GLY A 184 12.15 0.40 4.46
C GLY A 184 11.23 0.22 5.67
N TYR A 185 10.34 -0.76 5.62
CA TYR A 185 9.47 -1.13 6.75
C TYR A 185 10.20 -2.18 7.61
N GLU A 186 10.84 -1.77 8.69
CA GLU A 186 11.71 -2.67 9.45
C GLU A 186 10.95 -3.65 10.35
N ARG A 187 9.80 -3.22 10.92
CA ARG A 187 9.01 -3.97 11.90
C ARG A 187 7.64 -4.35 11.34
N VAL A 188 7.64 -5.31 10.40
CA VAL A 188 6.41 -5.70 9.69
C VAL A 188 5.78 -6.94 10.31
N THR A 189 4.51 -6.82 10.70
CA THR A 189 3.61 -7.94 10.97
C THR A 189 2.66 -8.14 9.80
N VAL A 190 2.47 -9.38 9.38
CA VAL A 190 1.51 -9.72 8.31
C VAL A 190 0.25 -10.31 8.93
N LEU A 191 -0.90 -9.69 8.64
CA LEU A 191 -2.21 -10.08 9.17
C LEU A 191 -3.15 -10.46 8.01
N GLU A 192 -4.00 -11.46 8.21
CA GLU A 192 -5.00 -11.81 7.20
C GLU A 192 -6.15 -10.79 7.16
N GLU A 193 -6.60 -10.41 5.97
CA GLU A 193 -7.70 -9.45 5.75
C GLU A 193 -8.96 -9.80 6.55
N PRO A 194 -9.43 -11.07 6.62
CA PRO A 194 -10.57 -11.42 7.46
C PRO A 194 -10.36 -11.15 8.95
N GLN A 195 -9.13 -11.31 9.44
CA GLN A 195 -8.81 -11.01 10.84
C GLN A 195 -8.79 -9.50 11.06
N ALA A 196 -8.23 -8.73 10.13
CA ALA A 196 -8.23 -7.27 10.19
C ALA A 196 -9.66 -6.70 10.18
N ALA A 197 -10.54 -7.25 9.33
CA ALA A 197 -11.96 -6.89 9.28
C ALA A 197 -12.67 -7.19 10.61
N LEU A 198 -12.38 -8.35 11.22
CA LEU A 198 -12.91 -8.72 12.54
C LEU A 198 -12.45 -7.72 13.62
N TYR A 199 -11.17 -7.36 13.64
CA TYR A 199 -10.66 -6.38 14.60
C TYR A 199 -11.28 -4.99 14.40
N SER A 200 -11.47 -4.56 13.15
CA SER A 200 -12.15 -3.32 12.82
C SER A 200 -13.59 -3.30 13.33
N TRP A 201 -14.31 -4.42 13.15
CA TRP A 201 -15.67 -4.57 13.70
C TRP A 201 -15.68 -4.55 15.23
N ILE A 202 -14.75 -5.24 15.89
CA ILE A 202 -14.62 -5.22 17.35
C ILE A 202 -14.41 -3.77 17.85
N GLN A 203 -13.51 -3.04 17.22
CA GLN A 203 -13.21 -1.66 17.58
C GLN A 203 -14.42 -0.74 17.37
N SER A 204 -15.07 -0.81 16.20
CA SER A 204 -16.20 0.03 15.84
C SER A 204 -17.46 -0.24 16.66
N SER A 205 -17.55 -1.42 17.28
CA SER A 205 -18.67 -1.81 18.13
C SER A 205 -18.61 -1.18 19.53
N GLU A 206 -17.51 -0.51 19.91
CA GLU A 206 -17.31 0.13 21.21
C GLU A 206 -17.63 -0.78 22.42
N GLY A 207 -17.37 -2.08 22.25
CA GLY A 207 -17.62 -3.11 23.26
C GLY A 207 -18.94 -3.88 23.10
N ALA A 208 -19.87 -3.42 22.28
CA ALA A 208 -21.15 -4.10 22.05
C ALA A 208 -21.00 -5.49 21.40
N TRP A 209 -19.87 -5.79 20.77
CA TRP A 209 -19.57 -7.12 20.25
C TRP A 209 -19.68 -8.23 21.30
N ARG A 210 -19.40 -7.93 22.59
CA ARG A 210 -19.51 -8.90 23.69
C ARG A 210 -20.92 -9.35 23.99
N GLU A 211 -21.92 -8.58 23.55
CA GLU A 211 -23.34 -8.91 23.66
C GLU A 211 -23.85 -9.64 22.40
N GLN A 212 -23.10 -9.53 21.29
CA GLN A 212 -23.49 -10.06 19.99
C GLN A 212 -22.89 -11.44 19.70
N VAL A 213 -21.77 -11.80 20.32
CA VAL A 213 -21.09 -13.08 20.12
C VAL A 213 -20.76 -13.79 21.42
N GLN A 214 -20.77 -15.11 21.36
CA GLN A 214 -20.47 -16.00 22.50
C GLN A 214 -19.39 -17.00 22.12
N VAL A 215 -18.79 -17.64 23.12
CA VAL A 215 -17.80 -18.70 22.91
C VAL A 215 -18.44 -19.86 22.14
N GLY A 216 -17.88 -20.19 20.98
CA GLY A 216 -18.39 -21.22 20.07
C GLY A 216 -19.11 -20.69 18.84
N ASP A 217 -19.40 -19.39 18.77
CA ASP A 217 -19.96 -18.76 17.56
C ASP A 217 -18.94 -18.75 16.42
N ILE A 218 -19.45 -18.85 15.20
CA ILE A 218 -18.69 -18.75 13.96
C ILE A 218 -19.03 -17.42 13.30
N ILE A 219 -18.01 -16.58 13.09
CA ILE A 219 -18.15 -15.29 12.41
C ILE A 219 -17.73 -15.48 10.95
N LEU A 220 -18.63 -15.21 10.02
CA LEU A 220 -18.33 -15.17 8.60
C LEU A 220 -17.96 -13.76 8.19
N VAL A 221 -16.76 -13.59 7.65
CA VAL A 221 -16.32 -12.36 6.98
C VAL A 221 -16.46 -12.56 5.47
N VAL A 222 -17.19 -11.67 4.84
CA VAL A 222 -17.40 -11.66 3.38
C VAL A 222 -16.81 -10.37 2.84
N ASP A 223 -15.84 -10.50 1.94
CA ASP A 223 -15.16 -9.40 1.24
C ASP A 223 -15.55 -9.45 -0.25
#